data_345e5fa712f0322a1eeaeec530a69d5e
#
_entry.id   345e5fa712f0322a1eeaeec530a69d5e
#
_cell.length_a   1.000
_cell.length_b   1.000
_cell.length_c   1.000
_cell.angle_alpha   90.00
_cell.angle_beta   90.00
_cell.angle_gamma   90.00
#
_symmetry.space_group_name_H-M   'P 1'
#
loop_
_entity.id
_entity.type
_entity.pdbx_description
1 polymer ?
#
loop_
_entity_poly.entity_id
_entity_poly.type
_entity_poly.pdbx_seq_one_letter_code
_entity_poly.pdbx_strand_id
1 'polypeptide(L)'
;VSLVREIGGGPYALAPGPDGAMWVTLVHDGAIARVGADGAVDRFPVAAGARPSLITAGPDGALWFTRNGDDRIGRITTEGELTDFPLAEGSAPFGICVGADGALWFTEMGSGGIGRITVDGEVSGWASVGGTPSMITRGPDDAVWFTLNQGNAIGRLDPGDGVTMRELPTRNAGPVGITATHDDAIWFTEILADKLGRIPLEGALQEIDLPGKPHAVVADPAGGVWVSLWGADRLARVGADGDVETFDLPPGSEPHGLAFGPDGALWVALESGFVLRMPD
;
A
#
# COMPACT_ATOMS: atom_id res chain seq x y z
N VAL A 1 -22.87 -3.40 11.76
CA VAL A 1 -22.14 -2.79 12.89
C VAL A 1 -20.66 -2.88 12.57
N SER A 2 -19.99 -1.72 12.46
CA SER A 2 -18.54 -1.68 12.26
C SER A 2 -17.83 -2.39 13.42
N LEU A 3 -16.92 -3.30 13.12
CA LEU A 3 -16.03 -3.87 14.12
C LEU A 3 -14.82 -2.95 14.25
N VAL A 4 -14.62 -2.35 15.42
CA VAL A 4 -13.42 -1.58 15.76
C VAL A 4 -12.61 -2.39 16.75
N ARG A 5 -11.33 -2.63 16.46
CA ARG A 5 -10.41 -3.34 17.36
C ARG A 5 -9.23 -2.44 17.69
N GLU A 6 -9.01 -2.25 18.98
CA GLU A 6 -7.78 -1.63 19.49
C GLU A 6 -6.65 -2.66 19.39
N ILE A 7 -5.61 -2.31 18.68
CA ILE A 7 -4.42 -3.15 18.52
C ILE A 7 -3.13 -2.40 18.87
N GLY A 8 -3.21 -1.08 19.10
CA GLY A 8 -2.05 -0.24 19.44
C GLY A 8 -0.99 -0.18 18.33
N GLY A 9 0.17 0.37 18.65
CA GLY A 9 1.39 0.27 17.82
C GLY A 9 1.42 1.04 16.51
N GLY A 10 0.42 1.89 16.23
CA GLY A 10 0.31 2.64 14.99
C GLY A 10 0.05 1.73 13.78
N PRO A 11 -1.16 1.16 13.63
CA PRO A 11 -1.55 0.41 12.44
C PRO A 11 -1.38 1.26 11.18
N TYR A 12 -0.59 0.76 10.21
CA TYR A 12 -0.25 1.55 9.04
C TYR A 12 -0.75 0.94 7.73
N ALA A 13 -0.43 -0.32 7.47
CA ALA A 13 -0.92 -1.05 6.32
C ALA A 13 -1.48 -2.41 6.73
N LEU A 14 -2.33 -2.98 5.87
CA LEU A 14 -2.93 -4.27 6.12
C LEU A 14 -3.12 -5.06 4.81
N ALA A 15 -3.08 -6.37 4.95
CA ALA A 15 -3.31 -7.30 3.85
C ALA A 15 -4.08 -8.54 4.33
N PRO A 16 -4.96 -9.12 3.49
CA PRO A 16 -5.54 -10.42 3.78
C PRO A 16 -4.48 -11.51 3.74
N GLY A 17 -4.42 -12.33 4.77
CA GLY A 17 -3.54 -13.50 4.80
C GLY A 17 -4.20 -14.73 4.19
N PRO A 18 -3.39 -15.71 3.72
CA PRO A 18 -3.91 -16.97 3.18
C PRO A 18 -4.59 -17.85 4.25
N ASP A 19 -4.39 -17.52 5.53
CA ASP A 19 -5.04 -18.13 6.70
C ASP A 19 -6.42 -17.54 7.04
N GLY A 20 -6.92 -16.61 6.21
CA GLY A 20 -8.21 -15.96 6.42
C GLY A 20 -8.21 -14.86 7.49
N ALA A 21 -7.04 -14.45 8.00
CA ALA A 21 -6.89 -13.33 8.92
C ALA A 21 -6.45 -12.06 8.19
N MET A 22 -6.60 -10.92 8.85
CA MET A 22 -5.97 -9.66 8.42
C MET A 22 -4.62 -9.49 9.11
N TRP A 23 -3.59 -9.21 8.32
CA TRP A 23 -2.24 -8.94 8.79
C TRP A 23 -1.93 -7.47 8.69
N VAL A 24 -1.40 -6.88 9.75
CA VAL A 24 -1.29 -5.42 9.94
C VAL A 24 0.12 -5.06 10.36
N THR A 25 0.72 -4.07 9.71
CA THR A 25 1.98 -3.49 10.16
C THR A 25 1.74 -2.50 11.31
N LEU A 26 2.55 -2.59 12.35
CA LEU A 26 2.53 -1.70 13.51
C LEU A 26 3.80 -0.85 13.50
N VAL A 27 3.74 0.29 12.79
CA VAL A 27 4.91 1.09 12.44
C VAL A 27 5.66 1.68 13.64
N HIS A 28 4.94 2.01 14.72
CA HIS A 28 5.54 2.59 15.92
C HIS A 28 6.17 1.55 16.85
N ASP A 29 5.60 0.35 16.88
CA ASP A 29 6.07 -0.71 17.79
C ASP A 29 7.10 -1.66 17.15
N GLY A 30 7.32 -1.54 15.82
CA GLY A 30 8.19 -2.46 15.10
C GLY A 30 7.68 -3.90 15.16
N ALA A 31 6.39 -4.10 14.90
CA ALA A 31 5.72 -5.40 15.00
C ALA A 31 4.74 -5.63 13.84
N ILE A 32 4.35 -6.88 13.66
CA ILE A 32 3.21 -7.28 12.82
C ILE A 32 2.10 -7.78 13.74
N ALA A 33 0.85 -7.41 13.44
CA ALA A 33 -0.32 -7.97 14.10
C ALA A 33 -1.10 -8.85 13.13
N ARG A 34 -1.68 -9.93 13.66
CA ARG A 34 -2.65 -10.80 12.98
C ARG A 34 -4.00 -10.64 13.67
N VAL A 35 -5.01 -10.29 12.92
CA VAL A 35 -6.40 -10.11 13.41
C VAL A 35 -7.25 -11.21 12.80
N GLY A 36 -7.65 -12.17 13.62
CA GLY A 36 -8.49 -13.28 13.21
C GLY A 36 -9.93 -12.85 12.94
N ALA A 37 -10.69 -13.70 12.23
CA ALA A 37 -12.11 -13.48 11.95
C ALA A 37 -12.98 -13.42 13.22
N ASP A 38 -12.53 -14.05 14.31
CA ASP A 38 -13.12 -13.98 15.66
C ASP A 38 -12.76 -12.71 16.42
N GLY A 39 -11.88 -11.89 15.84
CA GLY A 39 -11.33 -10.68 16.42
C GLY A 39 -10.19 -10.92 17.42
N ALA A 40 -9.66 -12.14 17.54
CA ALA A 40 -8.44 -12.39 18.27
C ALA A 40 -7.26 -11.67 17.61
N VAL A 41 -6.33 -11.16 18.44
CA VAL A 41 -5.15 -10.41 17.97
C VAL A 41 -3.89 -11.10 18.46
N ASP A 42 -3.10 -11.58 17.52
CA ASP A 42 -1.73 -12.05 17.79
C ASP A 42 -0.74 -10.96 17.39
N ARG A 43 0.38 -10.84 18.12
CA ARG A 43 1.43 -9.85 17.83
C ARG A 43 2.78 -10.52 17.71
N PHE A 44 3.51 -10.16 16.66
CA PHE A 44 4.82 -10.69 16.33
C PHE A 44 5.84 -9.52 16.32
N PRO A 45 6.66 -9.38 17.38
CA PRO A 45 7.71 -8.38 17.39
C PRO A 45 8.74 -8.67 16.27
N VAL A 46 9.04 -7.65 15.46
CA VAL A 46 10.05 -7.74 14.40
C VAL A 46 11.39 -7.29 14.92
N ALA A 47 11.56 -6.00 15.12
CA ALA A 47 12.74 -5.40 15.76
C ALA A 47 12.43 -3.95 16.18
N ALA A 48 13.08 -3.49 17.24
CA ALA A 48 13.00 -2.09 17.62
C ALA A 48 13.52 -1.18 16.50
N GLY A 49 12.72 -0.19 16.10
CA GLY A 49 13.08 0.74 15.03
C GLY A 49 12.92 0.21 13.61
N ALA A 50 12.46 -1.03 13.40
CA ALA A 50 12.25 -1.61 12.07
C ALA A 50 11.23 -0.84 11.22
N ARG A 51 10.24 -0.20 11.82
CA ARG A 51 9.20 0.57 11.15
C ARG A 51 8.57 -0.19 9.98
N PRO A 52 7.93 -1.37 10.23
CA PRO A 52 7.27 -2.12 9.16
C PRO A 52 6.22 -1.23 8.50
N SER A 53 6.30 -1.05 7.18
CA SER A 53 5.48 -0.07 6.45
C SER A 53 4.39 -0.76 5.64
N LEU A 54 4.65 -1.21 4.43
CA LEU A 54 3.66 -1.90 3.60
C LEU A 54 3.79 -3.42 3.74
N ILE A 55 2.67 -4.14 3.53
CA ILE A 55 2.58 -5.59 3.65
C ILE A 55 1.71 -6.15 2.52
N THR A 56 2.07 -7.32 2.03
CA THR A 56 1.32 -8.05 0.99
C THR A 56 1.42 -9.56 1.21
N ALA A 57 0.42 -10.31 0.77
CA ALA A 57 0.52 -11.76 0.71
C ALA A 57 1.44 -12.18 -0.44
N GLY A 58 2.42 -13.03 -0.16
CA GLY A 58 3.32 -13.59 -1.16
C GLY A 58 2.75 -14.85 -1.82
N PRO A 59 3.27 -15.24 -3.00
CA PRO A 59 2.82 -16.45 -3.70
C PRO A 59 3.25 -17.74 -3.00
N ASP A 60 4.13 -17.64 -2.02
CA ASP A 60 4.63 -18.74 -1.16
C ASP A 60 3.76 -19.00 0.09
N GLY A 61 2.61 -18.32 0.20
CA GLY A 61 1.70 -18.43 1.33
C GLY A 61 2.15 -17.72 2.61
N ALA A 62 3.18 -16.89 2.55
CA ALA A 62 3.61 -16.02 3.65
C ALA A 62 3.22 -14.57 3.39
N LEU A 63 3.34 -13.73 4.42
CA LEU A 63 3.21 -12.28 4.29
C LEU A 63 4.60 -11.67 4.12
N TRP A 64 4.74 -10.73 3.19
CA TRP A 64 5.96 -10.01 2.93
C TRP A 64 5.77 -8.53 3.23
N PHE A 65 6.72 -7.90 3.90
CA PHE A 65 6.59 -6.51 4.32
C PHE A 65 7.93 -5.76 4.24
N THR A 66 7.83 -4.46 4.00
CA THR A 66 8.98 -3.56 4.01
C THR A 66 9.29 -3.10 5.42
N ARG A 67 10.57 -2.98 5.74
CA ARG A 67 11.11 -2.46 7.00
C ARG A 67 11.89 -1.19 6.71
N ASN A 68 11.16 -0.08 6.66
CA ASN A 68 11.71 1.22 6.28
C ASN A 68 12.79 1.74 7.22
N GLY A 69 12.72 1.38 8.51
CA GLY A 69 13.60 1.91 9.54
C GLY A 69 14.97 1.21 9.64
N ASP A 70 15.16 0.03 9.03
CA ASP A 70 16.38 -0.76 9.15
C ASP A 70 16.81 -1.46 7.85
N ASP A 71 16.35 -0.94 6.70
CA ASP A 71 16.78 -1.34 5.36
C ASP A 71 16.64 -2.85 5.09
N ARG A 72 15.45 -3.41 5.34
CA ARG A 72 15.17 -4.83 5.15
C ARG A 72 13.83 -5.10 4.47
N ILE A 73 13.72 -6.26 3.86
CA ILE A 73 12.43 -6.89 3.57
C ILE A 73 12.20 -7.96 4.65
N GLY A 74 11.02 -7.97 5.24
CA GLY A 74 10.58 -8.98 6.19
C GLY A 74 9.62 -9.97 5.53
N ARG A 75 9.65 -11.22 6.00
CA ARG A 75 8.73 -12.29 5.65
C ARG A 75 8.23 -12.94 6.93
N ILE A 76 6.92 -13.18 7.03
CA ILE A 76 6.31 -13.87 8.17
C ILE A 76 5.36 -14.95 7.68
N THR A 77 5.50 -16.18 8.21
CA THR A 77 4.54 -17.24 7.93
C THR A 77 3.24 -17.05 8.71
N THR A 78 2.20 -17.77 8.36
CA THR A 78 0.93 -17.74 9.09
C THR A 78 1.02 -18.28 10.52
N GLU A 79 2.09 -19.03 10.82
CA GLU A 79 2.45 -19.53 12.15
C GLU A 79 3.29 -18.53 12.97
N GLY A 80 3.71 -17.40 12.34
CA GLY A 80 4.46 -16.33 13.00
C GLY A 80 5.99 -16.49 12.90
N GLU A 81 6.50 -17.37 12.03
CA GLU A 81 7.93 -17.50 11.80
C GLU A 81 8.44 -16.34 10.94
N LEU A 82 9.37 -15.57 11.50
CA LEU A 82 9.96 -14.39 10.86
C LEU A 82 11.27 -14.73 10.15
N THR A 83 11.43 -14.24 8.95
CA THR A 83 12.69 -14.20 8.20
C THR A 83 12.90 -12.79 7.68
N ASP A 84 14.15 -12.32 7.61
CA ASP A 84 14.47 -11.00 7.08
C ASP A 84 15.62 -11.05 6.07
N PHE A 85 15.57 -10.12 5.11
CA PHE A 85 16.51 -10.01 4.00
C PHE A 85 17.09 -8.60 3.99
N PRO A 86 18.40 -8.46 4.24
CA PRO A 86 19.04 -7.14 4.24
C PRO A 86 19.13 -6.55 2.84
N LEU A 87 18.91 -5.25 2.75
CA LEU A 87 19.14 -4.42 1.57
C LEU A 87 20.40 -3.57 1.75
N ALA A 88 20.74 -2.76 0.76
CA ALA A 88 21.80 -1.77 0.89
C ALA A 88 21.44 -0.72 1.95
N GLU A 89 22.43 -0.23 2.68
CA GLU A 89 22.28 0.83 3.67
C GLU A 89 21.68 2.10 3.02
N GLY A 90 20.65 2.66 3.64
CA GLY A 90 19.93 3.82 3.16
C GLY A 90 18.89 3.53 2.07
N SER A 91 18.56 2.28 1.79
CA SER A 91 17.50 1.92 0.83
C SER A 91 16.12 2.44 1.27
N ALA A 92 15.82 2.38 2.56
CA ALA A 92 14.53 2.75 3.14
C ALA A 92 13.33 2.19 2.33
N PRO A 93 13.15 0.84 2.27
CA PRO A 93 12.09 0.23 1.47
C PRO A 93 10.71 0.62 1.99
N PHE A 94 9.74 0.86 1.09
CA PHE A 94 8.43 1.36 1.50
C PHE A 94 7.25 0.59 0.86
N GLY A 95 6.98 0.74 -0.44
CA GLY A 95 5.95 0.00 -1.17
C GLY A 95 6.39 -1.43 -1.47
N ILE A 96 5.45 -2.39 -1.50
CA ILE A 96 5.71 -3.78 -1.90
C ILE A 96 4.48 -4.38 -2.57
N CYS A 97 4.69 -5.12 -3.66
CA CYS A 97 3.65 -5.87 -4.34
C CYS A 97 4.20 -7.15 -4.96
N VAL A 98 3.32 -8.08 -5.34
CA VAL A 98 3.68 -9.25 -6.15
C VAL A 98 3.65 -8.89 -7.63
N GLY A 99 4.75 -9.12 -8.33
CA GLY A 99 4.84 -8.95 -9.77
C GLY A 99 4.24 -10.10 -10.58
N ALA A 100 4.14 -9.94 -11.88
CA ALA A 100 3.67 -10.97 -12.80
C ALA A 100 4.59 -12.21 -12.85
N ASP A 101 5.85 -12.02 -12.52
CA ASP A 101 6.89 -13.05 -12.46
C ASP A 101 6.89 -13.84 -11.13
N GLY A 102 5.94 -13.57 -10.23
CA GLY A 102 5.84 -14.20 -8.91
C GLY A 102 6.88 -13.75 -7.89
N ALA A 103 7.71 -12.76 -8.21
CA ALA A 103 8.59 -12.13 -7.24
C ALA A 103 7.91 -10.95 -6.52
N LEU A 104 8.50 -10.52 -5.41
CA LEU A 104 8.09 -9.30 -4.72
C LEU A 104 8.88 -8.13 -5.31
N TRP A 105 8.16 -7.07 -5.69
CA TRP A 105 8.74 -5.83 -6.17
C TRP A 105 8.51 -4.75 -5.12
N PHE A 106 9.52 -3.94 -4.85
CA PHE A 106 9.44 -2.93 -3.78
C PHE A 106 10.11 -1.62 -4.20
N THR A 107 9.63 -0.54 -3.61
CA THR A 107 10.24 0.79 -3.77
C THR A 107 11.29 1.02 -2.69
N GLU A 108 12.35 1.72 -3.03
CA GLU A 108 13.39 2.17 -2.11
C GLU A 108 13.37 3.71 -2.05
N MET A 109 12.70 4.28 -1.05
CA MET A 109 12.53 5.73 -0.92
C MET A 109 13.87 6.45 -0.72
N GLY A 110 14.81 5.84 -0.01
CA GLY A 110 16.09 6.44 0.33
C GLY A 110 17.06 6.44 -0.84
N SER A 111 17.19 5.33 -1.56
CA SER A 111 18.09 5.19 -2.72
C SER A 111 17.49 5.73 -4.02
N GLY A 112 16.15 5.91 -4.07
CA GLY A 112 15.44 6.27 -5.30
C GLY A 112 15.37 5.11 -6.30
N GLY A 113 15.28 3.88 -5.82
CA GLY A 113 15.31 2.65 -6.61
C GLY A 113 14.01 1.86 -6.59
N ILE A 114 13.92 0.93 -7.52
CA ILE A 114 12.98 -0.19 -7.50
C ILE A 114 13.80 -1.46 -7.32
N GLY A 115 13.48 -2.24 -6.29
CA GLY A 115 14.10 -3.52 -6.00
C GLY A 115 13.14 -4.68 -6.27
N ARG A 116 13.73 -5.86 -6.37
CA ARG A 116 13.01 -7.13 -6.59
C ARG A 116 13.62 -8.20 -5.68
N ILE A 117 12.78 -9.02 -5.07
CA ILE A 117 13.20 -10.16 -4.27
C ILE A 117 12.37 -11.39 -4.64
N THR A 118 13.02 -12.53 -4.86
CA THR A 118 12.32 -13.80 -5.07
C THR A 118 11.81 -14.36 -3.74
N VAL A 119 10.89 -15.31 -3.79
CA VAL A 119 10.40 -16.01 -2.58
C VAL A 119 11.50 -16.83 -1.87
N ASP A 120 12.59 -17.14 -2.56
CA ASP A 120 13.77 -17.80 -2.02
C ASP A 120 14.75 -16.80 -1.37
N GLY A 121 14.45 -15.49 -1.42
CA GLY A 121 15.24 -14.43 -0.80
C GLY A 121 16.36 -13.86 -1.65
N GLU A 122 16.39 -14.14 -2.96
CA GLU A 122 17.36 -13.53 -3.87
C GLU A 122 16.97 -12.08 -4.18
N VAL A 123 17.74 -11.13 -3.65
CA VAL A 123 17.53 -9.69 -3.86
C VAL A 123 18.27 -9.22 -5.10
N SER A 124 17.63 -8.42 -5.92
CA SER A 124 18.23 -7.72 -7.05
C SER A 124 17.72 -6.28 -7.14
N GLY A 125 18.62 -5.32 -7.39
CA GLY A 125 18.26 -3.98 -7.82
C GLY A 125 17.81 -4.02 -9.27
N TRP A 126 16.75 -3.27 -9.62
CA TRP A 126 16.20 -3.30 -10.97
C TRP A 126 16.38 -1.99 -11.72
N ALA A 127 15.97 -0.88 -11.12
CA ALA A 127 16.06 0.43 -11.75
C ALA A 127 16.29 1.54 -10.72
N SER A 128 17.14 2.52 -11.10
CA SER A 128 17.18 3.80 -10.40
C SER A 128 16.20 4.75 -11.07
N VAL A 129 15.23 5.25 -10.32
CA VAL A 129 14.13 6.07 -10.85
C VAL A 129 14.13 7.49 -10.28
N GLY A 130 14.85 7.72 -9.18
CA GLY A 130 14.88 9.00 -8.47
C GLY A 130 13.51 9.38 -7.90
N GLY A 131 13.32 10.66 -7.57
CA GLY A 131 12.00 11.24 -7.27
C GLY A 131 11.26 10.69 -6.05
N THR A 132 11.93 9.96 -5.17
CA THR A 132 11.37 9.31 -3.96
C THR A 132 10.18 8.39 -4.31
N PRO A 133 10.45 7.18 -4.83
CA PRO A 133 9.39 6.22 -5.11
C PRO A 133 8.70 5.79 -3.81
N SER A 134 7.36 5.81 -3.82
CA SER A 134 6.53 5.56 -2.62
C SER A 134 5.80 4.23 -2.74
N MET A 135 4.52 4.19 -3.10
CA MET A 135 3.81 2.92 -3.23
C MET A 135 3.96 2.31 -4.63
N ILE A 136 3.71 1.01 -4.73
CA ILE A 136 3.89 0.20 -5.93
C ILE A 136 2.76 -0.81 -6.06
N THR A 137 2.33 -1.10 -7.28
CA THR A 137 1.30 -2.10 -7.60
C THR A 137 1.61 -2.80 -8.92
N ARG A 138 1.10 -4.02 -9.09
CA ARG A 138 1.06 -4.66 -10.41
C ARG A 138 -0.09 -4.05 -11.21
N GLY A 139 0.21 -3.60 -12.41
CA GLY A 139 -0.77 -3.10 -13.36
C GLY A 139 -1.53 -4.21 -14.10
N PRO A 140 -2.62 -3.85 -14.79
CA PRO A 140 -3.38 -4.81 -15.62
C PRO A 140 -2.60 -5.26 -16.86
N ASP A 141 -1.52 -4.56 -17.21
CA ASP A 141 -0.56 -4.86 -18.28
C ASP A 141 0.66 -5.68 -17.81
N ASP A 142 0.57 -6.29 -16.63
CA ASP A 142 1.62 -7.06 -15.98
C ASP A 142 2.90 -6.29 -15.59
N ALA A 143 3.03 -5.02 -15.97
CA ALA A 143 4.10 -4.14 -15.50
C ALA A 143 3.89 -3.76 -14.02
N VAL A 144 4.95 -3.31 -13.36
CA VAL A 144 4.82 -2.70 -12.04
C VAL A 144 4.72 -1.17 -12.18
N TRP A 145 3.74 -0.61 -11.50
CA TRP A 145 3.45 0.81 -11.49
C TRP A 145 3.73 1.39 -10.12
N PHE A 146 4.30 2.58 -10.04
CA PHE A 146 4.70 3.19 -8.78
C PHE A 146 4.54 4.71 -8.80
N THR A 147 4.34 5.28 -7.63
CA THR A 147 4.29 6.72 -7.43
C THR A 147 5.69 7.28 -7.16
N LEU A 148 5.99 8.46 -7.70
CA LEU A 148 7.20 9.24 -7.42
C LEU A 148 6.80 10.51 -6.67
N ASN A 149 6.84 10.45 -5.34
CA ASN A 149 6.32 11.51 -4.47
C ASN A 149 6.96 12.88 -4.76
N GLN A 150 8.29 12.96 -4.72
CA GLN A 150 9.02 14.20 -5.04
C GLN A 150 9.24 14.38 -6.54
N GLY A 151 9.15 13.31 -7.31
CA GLY A 151 9.25 13.35 -8.77
C GLY A 151 8.00 13.88 -9.46
N ASN A 152 6.87 14.02 -8.74
CA ASN A 152 5.58 14.47 -9.27
C ASN A 152 5.13 13.70 -10.51
N ALA A 153 5.31 12.37 -10.49
CA ALA A 153 5.06 11.50 -11.62
C ALA A 153 4.57 10.11 -11.18
N ILE A 154 3.99 9.39 -12.13
CA ILE A 154 3.72 7.94 -12.02
C ILE A 154 4.72 7.23 -12.93
N GLY A 155 5.43 6.25 -12.36
CA GLY A 155 6.34 5.38 -13.09
C GLY A 155 5.69 4.05 -13.46
N ARG A 156 6.09 3.52 -14.61
CA ARG A 156 5.79 2.17 -15.08
C ARG A 156 7.10 1.48 -15.42
N LEU A 157 7.32 0.31 -14.84
CA LEU A 157 8.49 -0.53 -15.12
C LEU A 157 8.03 -1.86 -15.70
N ASP A 158 8.45 -2.12 -16.92
CA ASP A 158 8.29 -3.39 -17.61
C ASP A 158 9.68 -4.02 -17.76
N PRO A 159 9.90 -5.26 -17.32
CA PRO A 159 11.20 -5.91 -17.43
C PRO A 159 11.75 -6.02 -18.86
N GLY A 160 10.89 -6.02 -19.87
CA GLY A 160 11.28 -6.08 -21.30
C GLY A 160 11.54 -4.71 -21.91
N ASP A 161 10.75 -3.70 -21.54
CA ASP A 161 10.74 -2.37 -22.16
C ASP A 161 11.43 -1.29 -21.31
N GLY A 162 11.73 -1.59 -20.03
CA GLY A 162 12.37 -0.66 -19.10
C GLY A 162 11.39 0.27 -18.38
N VAL A 163 11.86 1.46 -17.99
CA VAL A 163 11.08 2.41 -17.17
C VAL A 163 10.53 3.53 -18.04
N THR A 164 9.26 3.81 -17.89
CA THR A 164 8.60 5.00 -18.44
C THR A 164 8.00 5.85 -17.33
N MET A 165 7.97 7.18 -17.52
CA MET A 165 7.47 8.14 -16.54
C MET A 165 6.35 8.97 -17.15
N ARG A 166 5.31 9.21 -16.35
CA ARG A 166 4.20 10.09 -16.69
C ARG A 166 4.10 11.23 -15.68
N GLU A 167 4.49 12.42 -16.08
CA GLU A 167 4.39 13.61 -15.24
C GLU A 167 2.93 13.96 -14.94
N LEU A 168 2.66 14.43 -13.72
CA LEU A 168 1.33 14.83 -13.30
C LEU A 168 1.04 16.27 -13.74
N PRO A 169 -0.21 16.58 -14.19
CA PRO A 169 -0.61 17.93 -14.56
C PRO A 169 -0.54 18.92 -13.40
N THR A 170 -1.00 18.48 -12.22
CA THR A 170 -0.92 19.29 -11.00
C THR A 170 0.51 19.24 -10.44
N ARG A 171 1.12 20.43 -10.28
CA ARG A 171 2.50 20.55 -9.74
C ARG A 171 2.53 20.30 -8.23
N ASN A 172 3.59 19.66 -7.77
CA ASN A 172 3.81 19.34 -6.35
C ASN A 172 2.63 18.56 -5.75
N ALA A 173 2.04 17.68 -6.54
CA ALA A 173 0.89 16.89 -6.14
C ALA A 173 1.23 15.86 -5.05
N GLY A 174 2.48 15.41 -4.98
CA GLY A 174 2.96 14.46 -3.97
C GLY A 174 2.25 13.12 -4.07
N PRO A 175 2.33 12.39 -5.19
CA PRO A 175 1.63 11.11 -5.33
C PRO A 175 2.16 10.08 -4.34
N VAL A 176 1.23 9.32 -3.68
CA VAL A 176 1.57 8.33 -2.62
C VAL A 176 0.92 6.99 -2.90
N GLY A 177 -0.40 6.84 -2.66
CA GLY A 177 -1.13 5.60 -2.85
C GLY A 177 -1.28 5.25 -4.33
N ILE A 178 -1.29 3.96 -4.66
CA ILE A 178 -1.51 3.48 -6.03
C ILE A 178 -2.17 2.10 -6.02
N THR A 179 -3.11 1.88 -6.93
CA THR A 179 -3.75 0.59 -7.15
C THR A 179 -4.17 0.42 -8.60
N ALA A 180 -4.32 -0.82 -9.04
CA ALA A 180 -4.91 -1.16 -10.33
C ALA A 180 -6.36 -1.62 -10.14
N THR A 181 -7.22 -1.32 -11.10
CA THR A 181 -8.63 -1.72 -11.11
C THR A 181 -8.95 -2.64 -12.29
N HIS A 182 -10.08 -3.35 -12.21
CA HIS A 182 -10.51 -4.32 -13.23
C HIS A 182 -10.93 -3.69 -14.56
N ASP A 183 -11.08 -2.36 -14.59
CA ASP A 183 -11.39 -1.57 -15.81
C ASP A 183 -10.12 -1.05 -16.51
N ASP A 184 -9.01 -1.76 -16.34
CA ASP A 184 -7.71 -1.47 -16.97
C ASP A 184 -7.21 -0.04 -16.67
N ALA A 185 -7.38 0.41 -15.44
CA ALA A 185 -6.90 1.70 -14.99
C ALA A 185 -5.98 1.60 -13.76
N ILE A 186 -5.08 2.57 -13.67
CA ILE A 186 -4.26 2.83 -12.49
C ILE A 186 -4.85 4.04 -11.77
N TRP A 187 -5.13 3.89 -10.49
CA TRP A 187 -5.57 4.97 -9.62
C TRP A 187 -4.49 5.29 -8.60
N PHE A 188 -4.32 6.58 -8.30
CA PHE A 188 -3.30 7.04 -7.35
C PHE A 188 -3.75 8.29 -6.61
N THR A 189 -3.28 8.46 -5.39
CA THR A 189 -3.58 9.62 -4.55
C THR A 189 -2.53 10.70 -4.72
N GLU A 190 -2.96 11.96 -4.68
CA GLU A 190 -2.14 13.17 -4.73
C GLU A 190 -2.31 13.94 -3.41
N ILE A 191 -1.57 13.51 -2.38
CA ILE A 191 -1.78 13.93 -0.98
C ILE A 191 -1.59 15.42 -0.75
N LEU A 192 -0.70 16.07 -1.51
CA LEU A 192 -0.42 17.51 -1.35
C LEU A 192 -1.32 18.39 -2.20
N ALA A 193 -2.05 17.81 -3.15
CA ALA A 193 -2.96 18.51 -4.05
C ALA A 193 -4.44 18.26 -3.74
N ASP A 194 -4.75 17.43 -2.75
CA ASP A 194 -6.12 17.01 -2.44
C ASP A 194 -6.86 16.44 -3.67
N LYS A 195 -6.18 15.53 -4.40
CA LYS A 195 -6.71 14.92 -5.62
C LYS A 195 -6.53 13.42 -5.65
N LEU A 196 -7.34 12.79 -6.49
CA LEU A 196 -7.23 11.40 -6.91
C LEU A 196 -6.98 11.38 -8.43
N GLY A 197 -5.90 10.74 -8.84
CA GLY A 197 -5.56 10.58 -10.25
C GLY A 197 -6.01 9.23 -10.79
N ARG A 198 -6.39 9.19 -12.08
CA ARG A 198 -6.72 7.97 -12.83
C ARG A 198 -6.01 7.97 -14.16
N ILE A 199 -5.31 6.88 -14.45
CA ILE A 199 -4.65 6.63 -15.74
C ILE A 199 -5.28 5.38 -16.33
N PRO A 200 -6.20 5.46 -17.29
CA PRO A 200 -6.57 4.30 -18.09
C PRO A 200 -5.36 3.86 -18.94
N LEU A 201 -5.20 2.56 -19.20
CA LEU A 201 -4.13 2.07 -20.09
C LEU A 201 -4.21 2.71 -21.47
N GLU A 202 -5.43 2.89 -21.96
CA GLU A 202 -5.71 3.65 -23.17
C GLU A 202 -6.47 4.93 -22.82
N GLY A 203 -5.84 6.09 -23.00
CA GLY A 203 -6.50 7.39 -22.78
C GLY A 203 -5.68 8.41 -22.00
N ALA A 204 -6.36 9.50 -21.67
CA ALA A 204 -5.76 10.63 -20.95
C ALA A 204 -5.81 10.40 -19.44
N LEU A 205 -4.80 10.90 -18.74
CA LEU A 205 -4.81 11.02 -17.29
C LEU A 205 -5.93 11.99 -16.87
N GLN A 206 -6.64 11.62 -15.84
CA GLN A 206 -7.72 12.39 -15.22
C GLN A 206 -7.37 12.67 -13.75
N GLU A 207 -7.74 13.83 -13.26
CA GLU A 207 -7.63 14.21 -11.84
C GLU A 207 -9.02 14.58 -11.32
N ILE A 208 -9.37 14.07 -10.12
CA ILE A 208 -10.62 14.30 -9.42
C ILE A 208 -10.30 15.02 -8.12
N ASP A 209 -10.98 16.10 -7.81
CA ASP A 209 -10.81 16.80 -6.54
C ASP A 209 -11.30 15.92 -5.38
N LEU A 210 -10.44 15.68 -4.42
CA LEU A 210 -10.70 14.81 -3.28
C LEU A 210 -10.05 15.38 -2.01
N PRO A 211 -10.62 16.44 -1.43
CA PRO A 211 -10.03 17.15 -0.30
C PRO A 211 -10.00 16.29 0.96
N GLY A 212 -8.92 16.41 1.72
CA GLY A 212 -8.73 15.66 2.97
C GLY A 212 -7.44 14.86 3.02
N LYS A 213 -6.45 15.21 2.21
CA LYS A 213 -5.14 14.54 2.10
C LYS A 213 -5.30 13.05 1.81
N PRO A 214 -5.74 12.69 0.60
CA PRO A 214 -5.90 11.28 0.21
C PRO A 214 -4.55 10.56 0.33
N HIS A 215 -4.53 9.41 1.02
CA HIS A 215 -3.30 8.69 1.31
C HIS A 215 -3.24 7.31 0.65
N ALA A 216 -4.01 6.33 1.12
CA ALA A 216 -4.07 5.03 0.49
C ALA A 216 -5.29 4.91 -0.43
N VAL A 217 -5.16 4.06 -1.44
CA VAL A 217 -6.23 3.72 -2.38
C VAL A 217 -6.25 2.22 -2.63
N VAL A 218 -7.44 1.63 -2.68
CA VAL A 218 -7.65 0.21 -3.00
C VAL A 218 -8.81 0.07 -3.98
N ALA A 219 -8.69 -0.87 -4.93
CA ALA A 219 -9.75 -1.18 -5.87
C ALA A 219 -11.01 -1.67 -5.16
N ASP A 220 -12.17 -1.13 -5.50
CA ASP A 220 -13.47 -1.62 -5.03
C ASP A 220 -13.90 -2.81 -5.91
N PRO A 221 -14.18 -3.99 -5.34
CA PRO A 221 -14.71 -5.12 -6.11
C PRO A 221 -16.01 -4.81 -6.86
N ALA A 222 -16.77 -3.83 -6.41
CA ALA A 222 -18.00 -3.37 -7.06
C ALA A 222 -17.75 -2.33 -8.17
N GLY A 223 -16.49 -1.94 -8.40
CA GLY A 223 -16.05 -0.94 -9.38
C GLY A 223 -15.66 0.39 -8.75
N GLY A 224 -14.63 1.04 -9.33
CA GLY A 224 -14.01 2.22 -8.76
C GLY A 224 -13.02 1.91 -7.64
N VAL A 225 -12.89 2.81 -6.67
CA VAL A 225 -11.88 2.71 -5.60
C VAL A 225 -12.40 3.23 -4.25
N TRP A 226 -11.78 2.73 -3.18
CA TRP A 226 -11.84 3.33 -1.85
C TRP A 226 -10.54 4.05 -1.52
N VAL A 227 -10.65 5.19 -0.85
CA VAL A 227 -9.53 6.07 -0.52
C VAL A 227 -9.60 6.46 0.95
N SER A 228 -8.46 6.40 1.66
CA SER A 228 -8.33 6.99 2.99
C SER A 228 -8.02 8.48 2.89
N LEU A 229 -8.80 9.32 3.58
CA LEU A 229 -8.60 10.77 3.68
C LEU A 229 -7.97 11.08 5.03
N TRP A 230 -6.64 10.88 5.11
CA TRP A 230 -5.86 10.95 6.34
C TRP A 230 -6.02 12.27 7.08
N GLY A 231 -6.01 13.39 6.38
CA GLY A 231 -6.12 14.72 6.99
C GLY A 231 -7.53 15.15 7.36
N ALA A 232 -8.55 14.31 7.10
CA ALA A 232 -9.95 14.64 7.33
C ALA A 232 -10.68 13.61 8.22
N ASP A 233 -10.01 12.56 8.69
CA ASP A 233 -10.64 11.44 9.42
C ASP A 233 -11.85 10.87 8.65
N ARG A 234 -11.66 10.58 7.36
CA ARG A 234 -12.72 10.09 6.47
C ARG A 234 -12.23 8.99 5.56
N LEU A 235 -13.20 8.27 5.00
CA LEU A 235 -13.01 7.47 3.80
C LEU A 235 -13.79 8.09 2.65
N ALA A 236 -13.32 7.88 1.43
CA ALA A 236 -14.07 8.17 0.22
C ALA A 236 -14.22 6.90 -0.62
N ARG A 237 -15.39 6.74 -1.22
CA ARG A 237 -15.64 5.79 -2.30
C ARG A 237 -15.79 6.60 -3.58
N VAL A 238 -15.02 6.27 -4.60
CA VAL A 238 -15.04 6.96 -5.89
C VAL A 238 -15.42 5.95 -6.97
N GLY A 239 -16.56 6.17 -7.62
CA GLY A 239 -17.04 5.33 -8.71
C GLY A 239 -16.15 5.47 -9.96
N ALA A 240 -16.27 4.51 -10.88
CA ALA A 240 -15.55 4.56 -12.16
C ALA A 240 -15.96 5.77 -13.04
N ASP A 241 -17.13 6.34 -12.80
CA ASP A 241 -17.68 7.58 -13.40
C ASP A 241 -17.17 8.87 -12.74
N GLY A 242 -16.45 8.74 -11.60
CA GLY A 242 -15.90 9.85 -10.82
C GLY A 242 -16.83 10.39 -9.73
N ASP A 243 -17.97 9.77 -9.49
CA ASP A 243 -18.85 10.12 -8.38
C ASP A 243 -18.19 9.81 -7.04
N VAL A 244 -18.23 10.77 -6.11
CA VAL A 244 -17.55 10.70 -4.80
C VAL A 244 -18.57 10.63 -3.69
N GLU A 245 -18.48 9.59 -2.86
CA GLU A 245 -19.20 9.44 -1.60
C GLU A 245 -18.19 9.43 -0.43
N THR A 246 -18.50 10.11 0.67
CA THR A 246 -17.59 10.20 1.83
C THR A 246 -18.23 9.65 3.10
N PHE A 247 -17.40 9.05 3.96
CA PHE A 247 -17.81 8.41 5.22
C PHE A 247 -16.96 8.97 6.36
N ASP A 248 -17.59 9.57 7.35
CA ASP A 248 -16.94 10.12 8.51
C ASP A 248 -16.43 9.01 9.44
N LEU A 249 -15.22 9.15 9.93
CA LEU A 249 -14.64 8.34 10.98
C LEU A 249 -14.60 9.14 12.29
N PRO A 250 -14.40 8.48 13.44
CA PRO A 250 -14.18 9.21 14.70
C PRO A 250 -13.01 10.20 14.59
N PRO A 251 -13.11 11.39 15.17
CA PRO A 251 -12.02 12.37 15.13
C PRO A 251 -10.70 11.80 15.71
N GLY A 252 -9.59 12.07 15.04
CA GLY A 252 -8.27 11.55 15.39
C GLY A 252 -8.04 10.10 14.95
N SER A 253 -8.83 9.58 14.03
CA SER A 253 -8.67 8.22 13.50
C SER A 253 -7.40 8.04 12.67
N GLU A 254 -6.99 9.06 11.93
CA GLU A 254 -5.81 9.03 11.05
C GLU A 254 -5.79 7.79 10.15
N PRO A 255 -6.75 7.65 9.19
CA PRO A 255 -6.85 6.46 8.35
C PRO A 255 -5.68 6.38 7.35
N HIS A 256 -4.96 5.25 7.34
CA HIS A 256 -3.89 4.95 6.42
C HIS A 256 -4.28 3.83 5.45
N GLY A 257 -3.76 2.62 5.66
CA GLY A 257 -3.94 1.49 4.76
C GLY A 257 -5.38 1.00 4.65
N LEU A 258 -5.74 0.52 3.47
CA LEU A 258 -7.03 -0.06 3.13
C LEU A 258 -6.82 -1.41 2.47
N ALA A 259 -7.63 -2.41 2.81
CA ALA A 259 -7.71 -3.66 2.05
C ALA A 259 -9.08 -4.32 2.22
N PHE A 260 -9.49 -5.10 1.21
CA PHE A 260 -10.62 -5.99 1.36
C PHE A 260 -10.17 -7.27 2.07
N GLY A 261 -10.88 -7.63 3.13
CA GLY A 261 -10.60 -8.84 3.88
C GLY A 261 -11.12 -10.11 3.18
N PRO A 262 -10.77 -11.29 3.72
CA PRO A 262 -11.26 -12.58 3.21
C PRO A 262 -12.77 -12.73 3.26
N ASP A 263 -13.43 -11.93 4.09
CA ASP A 263 -14.88 -11.83 4.25
C ASP A 263 -15.54 -10.86 3.26
N GLY A 264 -14.76 -10.24 2.35
CA GLY A 264 -15.23 -9.25 1.38
C GLY A 264 -15.48 -7.84 1.96
N ALA A 265 -15.33 -7.63 3.27
CA ALA A 265 -15.48 -6.32 3.87
C ALA A 265 -14.24 -5.44 3.69
N LEU A 266 -14.42 -4.12 3.66
CA LEU A 266 -13.33 -3.18 3.68
C LEU A 266 -12.75 -3.06 5.11
N TRP A 267 -11.43 -3.24 5.22
CA TRP A 267 -10.66 -3.04 6.44
C TRP A 267 -9.77 -1.81 6.32
N VAL A 268 -9.64 -1.08 7.42
CA VAL A 268 -8.91 0.19 7.49
C VAL A 268 -7.94 0.16 8.66
N ALA A 269 -6.69 0.47 8.40
CA ALA A 269 -5.69 0.72 9.45
C ALA A 269 -5.81 2.18 9.90
N LEU A 270 -6.01 2.39 11.20
CA LEU A 270 -6.08 3.70 11.83
C LEU A 270 -4.82 3.89 12.69
N GLU A 271 -3.96 4.85 12.34
CA GLU A 271 -2.67 5.07 13.04
C GLU A 271 -2.86 5.41 14.52
N SER A 272 -4.06 5.89 14.88
CA SER A 272 -4.51 6.08 16.26
C SER A 272 -4.53 4.80 17.13
N GLY A 273 -4.22 3.64 16.57
CA GLY A 273 -4.09 2.37 17.30
C GLY A 273 -5.22 1.38 17.07
N PHE A 274 -6.05 1.58 16.06
CA PHE A 274 -7.23 0.74 15.80
C PHE A 274 -7.20 0.14 14.40
N VAL A 275 -7.92 -0.95 14.24
CA VAL A 275 -8.32 -1.49 12.95
C VAL A 275 -9.85 -1.46 12.88
N LEU A 276 -10.36 -0.92 11.78
CA LEU A 276 -11.79 -0.81 11.51
C LEU A 276 -12.18 -1.79 10.40
N ARG A 277 -13.20 -2.61 10.64
CA ARG A 277 -13.92 -3.34 9.59
C ARG A 277 -15.22 -2.60 9.28
N MET A 278 -15.38 -2.17 8.05
CA MET A 278 -16.60 -1.51 7.60
C MET A 278 -17.76 -2.52 7.57
N PRO A 279 -18.99 -2.07 7.84
CA PRO A 279 -20.16 -2.92 7.63
C PRO A 279 -20.37 -3.21 6.14
N ASP A 280 -21.03 -4.33 5.87
CA ASP A 280 -21.47 -4.73 4.53
C ASP A 280 -22.50 -3.76 3.97
#